data_b9602a18eba8bbc851eac4255db62309
#
_entry.id   b9602a18eba8bbc851eac4255db62309
#
_cell.length_a   1.000
_cell.length_b   1.000
_cell.length_c   1.000
_cell.angle_alpha   90.00
_cell.angle_beta   90.00
_cell.angle_gamma   90.00
#
_symmetry.space_group_name_H-M   'P 1'
#
loop_
_entity.id
_entity.type
_entity.pdbx_description
1 polymer ?
#
loop_
_entity_poly.entity_id
_entity_poly.type
_entity_poly.pdbx_seq_one_letter_code
_entity_poly.pdbx_strand_id
1 'polypeptide(L)'
;MRPACEVADVLRRLGNDREQMGLNSHQLRTLRAIELCRTPALGGHIDACDGCGHISISYNSCRNRHCPKCQGHKREEWIQAREADLLPCTYYHVVFTLPQELNRLALHQPALVYDTLFKSVWQTLQQFGRTAGIHLGMIGVLHTWGQNLSLHPHLHCIIPGGGIDKHGRWQKQMRSNKYLFSVKALSKVFRAKYVQQLREKEIEDKALLESLFQNDWVVYAKRPFDGPKQVIEYLGRYTHKVAISNHRLQEVTDIDVAFSYKDYREQGINKTMRLSHREFIRRFAQHILPLRFVRIRHYGILSSTWKRGKLQALQKELKVKRPEAKAKTLLRKCPCCKTGTMITIEVFGKRGPPEKYLMEKQTVPVPLS
;
A
#
# COMPACT_ATOMS: atom_id res chain seq x y z
N MET A 1 3.80 19.44 6.94
CA MET A 1 5.23 19.64 7.28
C MET A 1 6.06 18.62 6.51
N ARG A 2 7.20 18.99 5.92
CA ARG A 2 8.11 18.03 5.27
C ARG A 2 8.83 17.23 6.36
N PRO A 3 9.07 15.90 6.17
CA PRO A 3 9.85 15.12 7.12
C PRO A 3 11.30 15.63 7.17
N ALA A 4 11.91 15.62 8.35
CA ALA A 4 13.30 16.04 8.54
C ALA A 4 14.30 15.05 7.92
N CYS A 5 13.94 13.74 7.92
CA CYS A 5 14.76 12.66 7.41
C CYS A 5 13.99 11.83 6.38
N GLU A 6 14.71 11.24 5.43
CA GLU A 6 14.16 10.41 4.38
C GLU A 6 14.88 9.06 4.27
N VAL A 7 14.19 8.03 3.78
CA VAL A 7 14.84 6.74 3.42
C VAL A 7 15.98 6.97 2.41
N ALA A 8 15.88 7.99 1.57
CA ALA A 8 16.95 8.38 0.66
C ALA A 8 18.23 8.84 1.37
N ASP A 9 18.13 9.42 2.56
CA ASP A 9 19.31 9.84 3.34
C ASP A 9 20.08 8.62 3.86
N VAL A 10 19.36 7.60 4.35
CA VAL A 10 19.96 6.32 4.76
C VAL A 10 20.67 5.65 3.58
N LEU A 11 20.06 5.69 2.38
CA LEU A 11 20.67 5.12 1.17
C LEU A 11 21.94 5.84 0.74
N ARG A 12 21.96 7.18 0.85
CA ARG A 12 23.17 7.98 0.52
C ARG A 12 24.32 7.70 1.49
N ARG A 13 24.03 7.56 2.80
CA ARG A 13 25.06 7.21 3.78
C ARG A 13 25.59 5.80 3.60
N LEU A 14 24.73 4.84 3.25
CA LEU A 14 25.17 3.47 2.96
C LEU A 14 26.03 3.38 1.68
N GLY A 15 25.82 4.30 0.73
CA GLY A 15 26.61 4.38 -0.49
C GLY A 15 26.63 3.07 -1.30
N ASN A 16 27.82 2.65 -1.72
CA ASN A 16 28.01 1.44 -2.52
C ASN A 16 27.98 0.13 -1.71
N ASP A 17 28.04 0.18 -0.37
CA ASP A 17 28.01 -1.02 0.48
C ASP A 17 26.76 -1.87 0.27
N ARG A 18 25.69 -1.25 -0.26
CA ARG A 18 24.46 -1.97 -0.62
C ARG A 18 24.66 -3.07 -1.69
N GLU A 19 25.68 -2.95 -2.53
CA GLU A 19 26.01 -3.96 -3.55
C GLU A 19 26.54 -5.26 -2.93
N GLN A 20 27.13 -5.16 -1.73
CA GLN A 20 27.67 -6.28 -0.95
C GLN A 20 26.62 -6.92 -0.02
N MET A 21 25.33 -6.48 -0.07
CA MET A 21 24.27 -6.97 0.82
C MET A 21 23.54 -8.23 0.31
N GLY A 22 23.96 -8.82 -0.81
CA GLY A 22 23.28 -9.97 -1.41
C GLY A 22 21.88 -9.64 -1.97
N LEU A 23 21.63 -8.38 -2.31
CA LEU A 23 20.36 -7.94 -2.91
C LEU A 23 20.33 -8.26 -4.39
N ASN A 24 19.16 -8.66 -4.90
CA ASN A 24 19.01 -8.91 -6.33
C ASN A 24 18.93 -7.60 -7.15
N SER A 25 19.13 -7.69 -8.46
CA SER A 25 19.17 -6.54 -9.38
C SER A 25 17.88 -5.69 -9.33
N HIS A 26 16.69 -6.29 -9.07
CA HIS A 26 15.45 -5.56 -8.95
C HIS A 26 15.39 -4.74 -7.66
N GLN A 27 15.87 -5.29 -6.55
CA GLN A 27 15.99 -4.58 -5.28
C GLN A 27 16.97 -3.42 -5.39
N LEU A 28 18.17 -3.64 -5.95
CA LEU A 28 19.18 -2.59 -6.15
C LEU A 28 18.63 -1.44 -7.04
N ARG A 29 18.00 -1.77 -8.18
CA ARG A 29 17.35 -0.74 -9.03
C ARG A 29 16.25 0.03 -8.30
N THR A 30 15.47 -0.65 -7.45
CA THR A 30 14.40 -0.01 -6.67
C THR A 30 14.98 0.95 -5.63
N LEU A 31 16.02 0.55 -4.89
CA LEU A 31 16.72 1.39 -3.92
C LEU A 31 17.35 2.61 -4.59
N ARG A 32 18.03 2.42 -5.73
CA ARG A 32 18.58 3.52 -6.52
C ARG A 32 17.52 4.51 -7.00
N ALA A 33 16.37 4.01 -7.45
CA ALA A 33 15.25 4.88 -7.84
C ALA A 33 14.70 5.71 -6.66
N ILE A 34 14.66 5.13 -5.44
CA ILE A 34 14.22 5.84 -4.23
C ILE A 34 15.23 6.91 -3.84
N GLU A 35 16.52 6.60 -3.88
CA GLU A 35 17.61 7.53 -3.60
C GLU A 35 17.57 8.76 -4.50
N LEU A 36 17.39 8.55 -5.82
CA LEU A 36 17.35 9.60 -6.82
C LEU A 36 16.00 10.33 -6.92
N CYS A 37 14.98 9.88 -6.17
CA CYS A 37 13.63 10.44 -6.28
C CYS A 37 13.59 11.91 -5.87
N ARG A 38 13.09 12.74 -6.78
CA ARG A 38 13.00 14.20 -6.61
C ARG A 38 14.37 14.88 -6.39
N THR A 39 15.36 14.43 -7.17
CA THR A 39 16.68 15.06 -7.27
C THR A 39 16.94 15.48 -8.72
N PRO A 40 17.95 16.34 -8.97
CA PRO A 40 18.34 16.75 -10.32
C PRO A 40 18.64 15.57 -11.25
N ALA A 41 19.14 14.43 -10.72
CA ALA A 41 19.45 13.24 -11.48
C ALA A 41 18.27 12.62 -12.25
N LEU A 42 17.02 12.97 -11.93
CA LEU A 42 15.83 12.57 -12.68
C LEU A 42 15.28 13.68 -13.58
N GLY A 43 15.97 14.83 -13.68
CA GLY A 43 15.47 16.01 -14.36
C GLY A 43 14.28 16.64 -13.61
N GLY A 44 13.62 17.60 -14.26
CA GLY A 44 12.51 18.31 -13.65
C GLY A 44 11.87 19.33 -14.57
N HIS A 45 11.14 20.26 -13.97
CA HIS A 45 10.50 21.35 -14.66
C HIS A 45 10.53 22.61 -13.79
N ILE A 46 10.42 23.73 -14.46
CA ILE A 46 10.35 25.07 -13.87
C ILE A 46 8.94 25.58 -14.12
N ASP A 47 8.27 25.95 -13.06
CA ASP A 47 6.95 26.54 -13.12
C ASP A 47 7.04 28.02 -12.73
N ALA A 48 6.32 28.87 -13.44
CA ALA A 48 6.14 30.28 -13.10
C ALA A 48 4.67 30.57 -12.80
N CYS A 49 4.40 31.46 -11.89
CA CYS A 49 3.04 31.96 -11.61
C CYS A 49 2.63 33.01 -12.66
N ASP A 50 1.45 32.81 -13.25
CA ASP A 50 0.86 33.76 -14.22
C ASP A 50 0.46 35.11 -13.59
N GLY A 51 0.24 35.15 -12.26
CA GLY A 51 -0.20 36.35 -11.56
C GLY A 51 0.92 37.15 -10.90
N CYS A 52 1.90 36.51 -10.25
CA CYS A 52 2.93 37.17 -9.47
C CYS A 52 4.37 36.84 -9.92
N GLY A 53 4.56 36.06 -10.98
CA GLY A 53 5.89 35.72 -11.49
C GLY A 53 6.69 34.75 -10.60
N HIS A 54 6.14 34.26 -9.47
CA HIS A 54 6.86 33.37 -8.56
C HIS A 54 7.37 32.13 -9.28
N ILE A 55 8.67 31.84 -9.21
CA ILE A 55 9.32 30.70 -9.84
C ILE A 55 9.49 29.53 -8.85
N SER A 56 9.16 28.33 -9.29
CA SER A 56 9.30 27.10 -8.53
C SER A 56 9.98 26.01 -9.36
N ILE A 57 11.09 25.48 -8.84
CA ILE A 57 11.79 24.35 -9.44
C ILE A 57 11.24 23.05 -8.85
N SER A 58 10.77 22.14 -9.71
CA SER A 58 10.24 20.84 -9.33
C SER A 58 11.03 19.72 -9.98
N TYR A 59 11.50 18.76 -9.18
CA TYR A 59 12.23 17.59 -9.67
C TYR A 59 11.31 16.39 -9.89
N ASN A 60 11.60 15.61 -10.93
CA ASN A 60 10.81 14.44 -11.30
C ASN A 60 10.82 13.35 -10.21
N SER A 61 9.68 12.71 -10.06
CA SER A 61 9.50 11.59 -9.14
C SER A 61 9.93 10.27 -9.79
N CYS A 62 10.45 9.32 -8.99
CA CYS A 62 10.83 7.99 -9.48
C CYS A 62 9.63 7.09 -9.84
N ARG A 63 8.42 7.47 -9.46
CA ARG A 63 7.15 6.72 -9.64
C ARG A 63 7.18 5.29 -9.11
N ASN A 64 8.20 4.92 -8.31
CA ASN A 64 8.32 3.59 -7.75
C ASN A 64 7.28 3.35 -6.64
N ARG A 65 6.63 2.19 -6.65
CA ARG A 65 5.59 1.83 -5.68
C ARG A 65 6.10 1.61 -4.26
N HIS A 66 7.41 1.48 -4.06
CA HIS A 66 8.05 1.34 -2.74
C HIS A 66 8.61 2.67 -2.21
N CYS A 67 8.55 3.74 -3.01
CA CYS A 67 9.09 5.03 -2.63
C CYS A 67 8.17 5.80 -1.66
N PRO A 68 8.64 6.17 -0.46
CA PRO A 68 7.84 6.93 0.50
C PRO A 68 7.36 8.30 -0.01
N LYS A 69 8.11 8.93 -0.93
CA LYS A 69 7.76 10.22 -1.54
C LYS A 69 6.66 10.12 -2.60
N CYS A 70 6.55 8.98 -3.31
CA CYS A 70 5.67 8.85 -4.48
C CYS A 70 4.24 8.38 -4.16
N GLN A 71 4.00 7.78 -2.98
CA GLN A 71 2.74 7.08 -2.73
C GLN A 71 1.55 7.98 -2.38
N GLY A 72 1.77 9.21 -1.93
CA GLY A 72 0.68 10.11 -1.54
C GLY A 72 -0.32 10.39 -2.66
N HIS A 73 0.17 10.81 -3.83
CA HIS A 73 -0.67 11.16 -4.99
C HIS A 73 -1.41 9.94 -5.58
N LYS A 74 -0.70 8.80 -5.74
CA LYS A 74 -1.32 7.56 -6.23
C LYS A 74 -2.41 7.02 -5.30
N ARG A 75 -2.29 7.28 -4.00
CA ARG A 75 -3.32 6.94 -3.02
C ARG A 75 -4.62 7.67 -3.30
N GLU A 76 -4.56 8.98 -3.56
CA GLU A 76 -5.73 9.81 -3.83
C GLU A 76 -6.45 9.38 -5.11
N GLU A 77 -5.70 9.17 -6.18
CA GLU A 77 -6.25 8.66 -7.45
C GLU A 77 -6.93 7.29 -7.28
N TRP A 78 -6.30 6.40 -6.50
CA TRP A 78 -6.87 5.08 -6.24
C TRP A 78 -8.16 5.17 -5.42
N ILE A 79 -8.20 6.02 -4.38
CA ILE A 79 -9.38 6.27 -3.55
C ILE A 79 -10.56 6.70 -4.42
N GLN A 80 -10.39 7.74 -5.25
CA GLN A 80 -11.42 8.26 -6.13
C GLN A 80 -11.94 7.19 -7.10
N ALA A 81 -11.03 6.40 -7.68
CA ALA A 81 -11.42 5.31 -8.58
C ALA A 81 -12.22 4.21 -7.85
N ARG A 82 -11.96 3.97 -6.57
CA ARG A 82 -12.68 2.93 -5.80
C ARG A 82 -14.01 3.40 -5.25
N GLU A 83 -14.18 4.70 -5.02
CA GLU A 83 -15.50 5.27 -4.66
C GLU A 83 -16.56 4.89 -5.68
N ALA A 84 -16.21 4.89 -6.97
CA ALA A 84 -17.12 4.51 -8.04
C ALA A 84 -17.47 3.01 -8.07
N ASP A 85 -16.67 2.15 -7.43
CA ASP A 85 -16.86 0.70 -7.43
C ASP A 85 -17.67 0.19 -6.21
N LEU A 86 -17.96 1.03 -5.22
CA LEU A 86 -18.63 0.59 -4.01
C LEU A 86 -20.13 0.37 -4.15
N LEU A 87 -20.64 -0.54 -3.33
CA LEU A 87 -22.04 -0.84 -3.15
C LEU A 87 -22.56 -0.15 -1.88
N PRO A 88 -23.88 0.19 -1.79
CA PRO A 88 -24.47 0.85 -0.64
C PRO A 88 -24.75 -0.17 0.47
N CYS A 89 -23.72 -0.81 0.98
CA CYS A 89 -23.80 -1.81 2.03
C CYS A 89 -22.71 -1.61 3.08
N THR A 90 -22.87 -2.26 4.21
CA THR A 90 -21.83 -2.41 5.23
C THR A 90 -20.63 -3.15 4.65
N TYR A 91 -19.43 -2.79 5.07
CA TYR A 91 -18.20 -3.47 4.67
C TYR A 91 -17.45 -4.01 5.88
N TYR A 92 -16.82 -5.16 5.71
CA TYR A 92 -16.03 -5.81 6.73
C TYR A 92 -14.55 -5.77 6.35
N HIS A 93 -13.72 -5.44 7.33
CA HIS A 93 -12.26 -5.53 7.19
C HIS A 93 -11.78 -6.77 7.93
N VAL A 94 -11.21 -7.71 7.17
CA VAL A 94 -10.65 -8.94 7.71
C VAL A 94 -9.18 -9.01 7.32
N VAL A 95 -8.31 -9.35 8.27
CA VAL A 95 -6.86 -9.50 8.03
C VAL A 95 -6.50 -10.96 8.23
N PHE A 96 -5.86 -11.55 7.23
CA PHE A 96 -5.31 -12.89 7.28
C PHE A 96 -3.79 -12.80 7.36
N THR A 97 -3.20 -13.35 8.41
CA THR A 97 -1.76 -13.26 8.68
C THR A 97 -1.10 -14.60 8.50
N LEU A 98 0.05 -14.63 7.82
CA LEU A 98 0.88 -15.83 7.76
C LEU A 98 1.72 -15.99 9.03
N PRO A 99 1.91 -17.23 9.53
CA PRO A 99 2.77 -17.51 10.66
C PRO A 99 4.25 -17.27 10.30
N GLN A 100 5.06 -17.01 11.31
CA GLN A 100 6.49 -16.67 11.13
C GLN A 100 7.32 -17.81 10.54
N GLU A 101 6.89 -19.05 10.69
CA GLU A 101 7.50 -20.26 10.14
C GLU A 101 7.62 -20.19 8.60
N LEU A 102 6.71 -19.45 7.96
CA LEU A 102 6.73 -19.22 6.52
C LEU A 102 7.71 -18.09 6.09
N ASN A 103 8.31 -17.35 7.02
CA ASN A 103 9.16 -16.22 6.67
C ASN A 103 10.38 -16.63 5.86
N ARG A 104 11.01 -17.78 6.18
CA ARG A 104 12.15 -18.30 5.40
C ARG A 104 11.74 -18.58 3.96
N LEU A 105 10.61 -19.26 3.76
CA LEU A 105 10.08 -19.52 2.42
C LEU A 105 9.71 -18.23 1.69
N ALA A 106 9.13 -17.25 2.40
CA ALA A 106 8.77 -15.95 1.82
C ALA A 106 9.97 -15.11 1.38
N LEU A 107 11.14 -15.27 2.01
CA LEU A 107 12.38 -14.62 1.59
C LEU A 107 12.94 -15.23 0.30
N HIS A 108 12.87 -16.56 0.16
CA HIS A 108 13.42 -17.27 -1.00
C HIS A 108 12.45 -17.34 -2.18
N GLN A 109 11.15 -17.54 -1.90
CA GLN A 109 10.10 -17.68 -2.91
C GLN A 109 8.92 -16.73 -2.65
N PRO A 110 9.14 -15.41 -2.64
CA PRO A 110 8.12 -14.44 -2.25
C PRO A 110 6.87 -14.47 -3.16
N ALA A 111 7.04 -14.66 -4.46
CA ALA A 111 5.91 -14.74 -5.39
C ALA A 111 5.01 -15.94 -5.07
N LEU A 112 5.59 -17.12 -4.84
CA LEU A 112 4.86 -18.34 -4.49
C LEU A 112 4.06 -18.13 -3.19
N VAL A 113 4.71 -17.65 -2.13
CA VAL A 113 4.08 -17.47 -0.81
C VAL A 113 2.93 -16.46 -0.87
N TYR A 114 3.14 -15.33 -1.55
CA TYR A 114 2.12 -14.28 -1.61
C TYR A 114 0.97 -14.62 -2.57
N ASP A 115 1.22 -15.31 -3.68
CA ASP A 115 0.15 -15.82 -4.57
C ASP A 115 -0.70 -16.87 -3.87
N THR A 116 -0.04 -17.76 -3.12
CA THR A 116 -0.71 -18.78 -2.28
C THR A 116 -1.58 -18.10 -1.21
N LEU A 117 -1.09 -17.02 -0.57
CA LEU A 117 -1.88 -16.25 0.40
C LEU A 117 -3.16 -15.69 -0.23
N PHE A 118 -3.05 -15.01 -1.37
CA PHE A 118 -4.22 -14.48 -2.07
C PHE A 118 -5.22 -15.59 -2.45
N LYS A 119 -4.73 -16.68 -3.03
CA LYS A 119 -5.56 -17.81 -3.51
C LYS A 119 -6.28 -18.49 -2.34
N SER A 120 -5.56 -18.80 -1.26
CA SER A 120 -6.13 -19.50 -0.10
C SER A 120 -7.15 -18.65 0.64
N VAL A 121 -6.89 -17.36 0.81
CA VAL A 121 -7.86 -16.42 1.42
C VAL A 121 -9.12 -16.32 0.56
N TRP A 122 -8.98 -16.18 -0.75
CA TRP A 122 -10.15 -16.10 -1.63
C TRP A 122 -10.95 -17.40 -1.63
N GLN A 123 -10.31 -18.55 -1.70
CA GLN A 123 -10.97 -19.88 -1.61
C GLN A 123 -11.68 -20.08 -0.27
N THR A 124 -11.09 -19.56 0.84
CA THR A 124 -11.73 -19.57 2.16
C THR A 124 -13.03 -18.80 2.11
N LEU A 125 -13.00 -17.54 1.67
CA LEU A 125 -14.19 -16.71 1.58
C LEU A 125 -15.24 -17.26 0.63
N GLN A 126 -14.82 -17.84 -0.51
CA GLN A 126 -15.74 -18.51 -1.42
C GLN A 126 -16.46 -19.70 -0.78
N GLN A 127 -15.78 -20.48 0.05
CA GLN A 127 -16.39 -21.60 0.76
C GLN A 127 -17.48 -21.09 1.72
N PHE A 128 -17.18 -20.08 2.52
CA PHE A 128 -18.16 -19.49 3.43
C PHE A 128 -19.32 -18.82 2.68
N GLY A 129 -19.05 -18.16 1.56
CA GLY A 129 -20.07 -17.60 0.69
C GLY A 129 -21.01 -18.67 0.12
N ARG A 130 -20.45 -19.79 -0.38
CA ARG A 130 -21.25 -20.93 -0.87
C ARG A 130 -22.14 -21.52 0.21
N THR A 131 -21.61 -21.73 1.40
CA THR A 131 -22.42 -22.21 2.55
C THR A 131 -23.55 -21.24 2.90
N ALA A 132 -23.35 -19.96 2.67
CA ALA A 132 -24.37 -18.92 2.86
C ALA A 132 -25.29 -18.72 1.64
N GLY A 133 -25.08 -19.46 0.54
CA GLY A 133 -25.85 -19.33 -0.70
C GLY A 133 -25.56 -18.09 -1.53
N ILE A 134 -24.42 -17.44 -1.36
CA ILE A 134 -24.06 -16.19 -2.02
C ILE A 134 -22.66 -16.20 -2.66
N HIS A 135 -22.52 -15.45 -3.73
CA HIS A 135 -21.24 -15.11 -4.34
C HIS A 135 -20.74 -13.79 -3.77
N LEU A 136 -19.61 -13.86 -3.08
CA LEU A 136 -18.99 -12.71 -2.42
C LEU A 136 -18.13 -11.88 -3.38
N GLY A 137 -17.72 -10.70 -2.91
CA GLY A 137 -16.62 -9.92 -3.46
C GLY A 137 -15.53 -9.64 -2.43
N MET A 138 -14.31 -9.38 -2.89
CA MET A 138 -13.21 -9.00 -2.02
C MET A 138 -12.24 -8.06 -2.74
N ILE A 139 -11.76 -7.04 -2.02
CA ILE A 139 -10.54 -6.31 -2.38
C ILE A 139 -9.46 -6.76 -1.39
N GLY A 140 -8.41 -7.43 -1.89
CA GLY A 140 -7.27 -7.87 -1.10
C GLY A 140 -6.07 -6.96 -1.30
N VAL A 141 -5.43 -6.50 -0.23
CA VAL A 141 -4.23 -5.66 -0.23
C VAL A 141 -3.14 -6.34 0.57
N LEU A 142 -2.04 -6.73 -0.10
CA LEU A 142 -0.90 -7.37 0.55
C LEU A 142 -0.04 -6.35 1.27
N HIS A 143 0.28 -6.63 2.53
CA HIS A 143 1.38 -6.05 3.29
C HIS A 143 2.36 -7.14 3.70
N THR A 144 3.65 -6.82 3.68
CA THR A 144 4.70 -7.79 4.01
C THR A 144 5.47 -7.43 5.28
N TRP A 145 5.14 -6.30 5.92
CA TRP A 145 5.91 -5.71 7.02
C TRP A 145 5.13 -5.60 8.32
N GLY A 146 5.83 -5.83 9.42
CA GLY A 146 5.44 -5.39 10.75
C GLY A 146 5.84 -3.92 11.03
N GLN A 147 5.44 -3.39 12.17
CA GLN A 147 5.74 -2.00 12.55
C GLN A 147 7.25 -1.73 12.70
N ASN A 148 8.01 -2.72 13.08
CA ASN A 148 9.47 -2.71 13.27
C ASN A 148 10.26 -3.10 12.01
N LEU A 149 9.62 -3.10 10.84
CA LEU A 149 10.19 -3.57 9.56
C LEU A 149 10.57 -5.08 9.55
N SER A 150 10.03 -5.89 10.46
CA SER A 150 10.14 -7.34 10.35
C SER A 150 9.28 -7.88 9.22
N LEU A 151 9.67 -9.02 8.64
CA LEU A 151 8.85 -9.71 7.66
C LEU A 151 7.59 -10.27 8.35
N HIS A 152 6.42 -9.82 7.91
CA HIS A 152 5.13 -10.16 8.50
C HIS A 152 4.04 -10.11 7.41
N PRO A 153 4.03 -11.09 6.48
CA PRO A 153 3.09 -11.09 5.38
C PRO A 153 1.65 -11.26 5.87
N HIS A 154 0.78 -10.34 5.47
CA HIS A 154 -0.64 -10.39 5.79
C HIS A 154 -1.47 -9.71 4.71
N LEU A 155 -2.71 -10.17 4.56
CA LEU A 155 -3.65 -9.69 3.56
C LEU A 155 -4.79 -8.94 4.23
N HIS A 156 -4.88 -7.64 3.97
CA HIS A 156 -6.05 -6.84 4.31
C HIS A 156 -7.16 -7.09 3.28
N CYS A 157 -8.29 -7.61 3.73
CA CYS A 157 -9.43 -7.91 2.89
C CYS A 157 -10.59 -6.99 3.23
N ILE A 158 -11.15 -6.32 2.22
CA ILE A 158 -12.40 -5.58 2.33
C ILE A 158 -13.49 -6.38 1.61
N ILE A 159 -14.54 -6.72 2.34
CA ILE A 159 -15.58 -7.64 1.91
C ILE A 159 -16.93 -6.94 2.10
N PRO A 160 -17.78 -6.83 1.05
CA PRO A 160 -19.14 -6.35 1.19
C PRO A 160 -19.94 -7.23 2.15
N GLY A 161 -20.83 -6.64 2.92
CA GLY A 161 -21.71 -7.33 3.86
C GLY A 161 -22.88 -8.07 3.20
N GLY A 162 -22.67 -8.56 1.99
CA GLY A 162 -23.61 -9.33 1.20
C GLY A 162 -22.96 -9.87 -0.06
N GLY A 163 -23.75 -10.51 -0.89
CA GLY A 163 -23.34 -11.09 -2.15
C GLY A 163 -24.52 -11.33 -3.08
N ILE A 164 -24.26 -11.98 -4.19
CA ILE A 164 -25.27 -12.32 -5.20
C ILE A 164 -25.69 -13.77 -5.01
N ASP A 165 -26.98 -14.05 -4.93
CA ASP A 165 -27.52 -15.41 -4.94
C ASP A 165 -27.43 -16.06 -6.34
N LYS A 166 -27.87 -17.32 -6.44
CA LYS A 166 -27.92 -18.07 -7.69
C LYS A 166 -28.84 -17.44 -8.79
N HIS A 167 -29.74 -16.57 -8.39
CA HIS A 167 -30.67 -15.87 -9.29
C HIS A 167 -30.16 -14.47 -9.69
N GLY A 168 -28.95 -14.09 -9.27
CA GLY A 168 -28.35 -12.78 -9.57
C GLY A 168 -28.83 -11.65 -8.67
N ARG A 169 -29.63 -11.90 -7.63
CA ARG A 169 -30.19 -10.90 -6.73
C ARG A 169 -29.28 -10.64 -5.55
N TRP A 170 -29.20 -9.40 -5.11
CA TRP A 170 -28.44 -9.02 -3.93
C TRP A 170 -29.04 -9.61 -2.65
N GLN A 171 -28.24 -10.33 -1.89
CA GLN A 171 -28.58 -10.87 -0.57
C GLN A 171 -27.66 -10.23 0.48
N LYS A 172 -28.28 -9.61 1.46
CA LYS A 172 -27.58 -9.04 2.61
C LYS A 172 -27.24 -10.16 3.59
N GLN A 173 -25.95 -10.37 3.84
CA GLN A 173 -25.48 -11.39 4.78
C GLN A 173 -25.20 -10.74 6.14
N MET A 174 -26.19 -10.74 7.03
CA MET A 174 -26.06 -10.26 8.40
C MET A 174 -26.44 -11.36 9.39
N ARG A 175 -25.46 -12.17 9.81
CA ARG A 175 -25.66 -13.09 10.96
C ARG A 175 -25.44 -12.39 12.31
N SER A 176 -24.68 -11.33 12.37
CA SER A 176 -24.49 -10.47 13.54
C SER A 176 -24.04 -9.08 13.14
N ASN A 177 -24.34 -8.06 13.94
CA ASN A 177 -23.84 -6.70 13.73
C ASN A 177 -22.30 -6.56 13.94
N LYS A 178 -21.59 -7.64 14.30
CA LYS A 178 -20.17 -7.58 14.66
C LYS A 178 -19.25 -8.21 13.61
N TYR A 179 -19.60 -9.36 13.04
CA TYR A 179 -18.71 -10.12 12.16
C TYR A 179 -19.48 -10.76 11.00
N LEU A 180 -18.85 -10.77 9.80
CA LEU A 180 -19.42 -11.42 8.63
C LEU A 180 -19.45 -12.96 8.79
N PHE A 181 -18.34 -13.53 9.30
CA PHE A 181 -18.15 -14.96 9.56
C PHE A 181 -17.37 -15.17 10.87
N SER A 182 -17.46 -16.38 11.45
CA SER A 182 -16.66 -16.74 12.62
C SER A 182 -15.16 -16.69 12.33
N VAL A 183 -14.43 -15.89 13.08
CA VAL A 183 -12.98 -15.70 12.93
C VAL A 183 -12.22 -17.03 13.15
N LYS A 184 -12.62 -17.82 14.17
CA LYS A 184 -12.02 -19.14 14.44
C LYS A 184 -12.23 -20.11 13.27
N ALA A 185 -13.42 -20.11 12.67
CA ALA A 185 -13.70 -20.96 11.51
C ALA A 185 -12.90 -20.50 10.27
N LEU A 186 -12.82 -19.17 10.03
CA LEU A 186 -11.99 -18.62 8.96
C LEU A 186 -10.53 -19.02 9.13
N SER A 187 -9.97 -18.96 10.34
CA SER A 187 -8.58 -19.32 10.64
C SER A 187 -8.29 -20.78 10.27
N LYS A 188 -9.13 -21.72 10.73
CA LYS A 188 -8.95 -23.16 10.47
C LYS A 188 -9.03 -23.49 8.97
N VAL A 189 -10.02 -22.94 8.27
CA VAL A 189 -10.20 -23.20 6.82
C VAL A 189 -9.08 -22.54 6.01
N PHE A 190 -8.68 -21.33 6.38
CA PHE A 190 -7.57 -20.64 5.73
C PHE A 190 -6.27 -21.42 5.84
N ARG A 191 -5.90 -21.89 7.05
CA ARG A 191 -4.73 -22.74 7.28
C ARG A 191 -4.76 -23.98 6.41
N ALA A 192 -5.86 -24.73 6.44
CA ALA A 192 -6.00 -25.98 5.66
C ALA A 192 -5.82 -25.72 4.16
N LYS A 193 -6.47 -24.68 3.62
CA LYS A 193 -6.35 -24.32 2.20
C LYS A 193 -4.94 -23.83 1.83
N TYR A 194 -4.28 -23.09 2.70
CA TYR A 194 -2.93 -22.61 2.45
C TYR A 194 -1.95 -23.78 2.39
N VAL A 195 -2.00 -24.70 3.35
CA VAL A 195 -1.13 -25.89 3.36
C VAL A 195 -1.43 -26.80 2.18
N GLN A 196 -2.70 -27.00 1.82
CA GLN A 196 -3.07 -27.74 0.62
C GLN A 196 -2.41 -27.12 -0.63
N GLN A 197 -2.47 -25.78 -0.79
CA GLN A 197 -1.84 -25.08 -1.91
C GLN A 197 -0.31 -25.21 -1.91
N LEU A 198 0.34 -25.26 -0.75
CA LEU A 198 1.78 -25.53 -0.68
C LEU A 198 2.13 -26.92 -1.18
N ARG A 199 1.35 -27.95 -0.77
CA ARG A 199 1.52 -29.33 -1.25
C ARG A 199 1.30 -29.43 -2.76
N GLU A 200 0.27 -28.79 -3.30
CA GLU A 200 0.01 -28.71 -4.75
C GLU A 200 1.17 -28.04 -5.53
N LYS A 201 2.02 -27.29 -4.85
CA LYS A 201 3.22 -26.62 -5.41
C LYS A 201 4.52 -27.36 -5.07
N GLU A 202 4.42 -28.60 -4.69
CA GLU A 202 5.55 -29.48 -4.40
C GLU A 202 6.48 -28.96 -3.28
N ILE A 203 5.92 -28.22 -2.32
CA ILE A 203 6.63 -27.88 -1.08
C ILE A 203 6.54 -29.10 -0.15
N GLU A 204 7.62 -29.89 -0.14
CA GLU A 204 7.68 -31.20 0.55
C GLU A 204 8.37 -31.13 1.92
N ASP A 205 8.75 -29.95 2.40
CA ASP A 205 9.35 -29.79 3.74
C ASP A 205 8.34 -30.20 4.83
N LYS A 206 8.42 -31.47 5.24
CA LYS A 206 7.53 -32.09 6.23
C LYS A 206 7.57 -31.35 7.57
N ALA A 207 8.77 -30.95 8.03
CA ALA A 207 8.94 -30.24 9.30
C ALA A 207 8.24 -28.88 9.25
N LEU A 208 8.38 -28.13 8.14
CA LEU A 208 7.64 -26.90 7.93
C LEU A 208 6.13 -27.16 7.94
N LEU A 209 5.64 -28.11 7.13
CA LEU A 209 4.21 -28.38 7.01
C LEU A 209 3.57 -28.80 8.33
N GLU A 210 4.26 -29.59 9.16
CA GLU A 210 3.82 -29.98 10.50
C GLU A 210 3.79 -28.77 11.45
N SER A 211 4.83 -27.93 11.44
CA SER A 211 4.89 -26.72 12.27
C SER A 211 3.72 -25.76 12.03
N LEU A 212 3.21 -25.72 10.80
CA LEU A 212 2.08 -24.87 10.43
C LEU A 212 0.75 -25.26 11.11
N PHE A 213 0.65 -26.48 11.69
CA PHE A 213 -0.52 -26.94 12.42
C PHE A 213 -0.40 -26.83 13.93
N GLN A 214 0.77 -26.52 14.47
CA GLN A 214 1.00 -26.43 15.91
C GLN A 214 0.26 -25.26 16.57
N ASN A 215 0.08 -24.16 15.83
CA ASN A 215 -0.56 -22.96 16.35
C ASN A 215 -1.76 -22.54 15.49
N ASP A 216 -2.72 -21.85 16.11
CA ASP A 216 -3.81 -21.22 15.37
C ASP A 216 -3.28 -20.02 14.57
N TRP A 217 -3.71 -19.91 13.32
CA TRP A 217 -3.34 -18.80 12.46
C TRP A 217 -4.15 -17.53 12.79
N VAL A 218 -3.50 -16.39 12.76
CA VAL A 218 -4.14 -15.14 13.12
C VAL A 218 -5.02 -14.64 11.99
N VAL A 219 -6.33 -14.65 12.26
CA VAL A 219 -7.32 -13.92 11.47
C VAL A 219 -7.95 -12.88 12.37
N TYR A 220 -7.89 -11.63 11.96
CA TYR A 220 -8.47 -10.51 12.71
C TYR A 220 -9.60 -9.88 11.89
N ALA A 221 -10.77 -9.75 12.50
CA ALA A 221 -11.89 -9.03 11.91
C ALA A 221 -12.20 -7.79 12.74
N LYS A 222 -12.23 -6.65 12.08
CA LYS A 222 -12.63 -5.38 12.69
C LYS A 222 -14.15 -5.23 12.63
N ARG A 223 -14.72 -4.49 13.60
CA ARG A 223 -16.14 -4.07 13.52
C ARG A 223 -16.42 -3.45 12.15
N PRO A 224 -17.60 -3.70 11.59
CA PRO A 224 -17.97 -3.21 10.27
C PRO A 224 -17.94 -1.68 10.19
N PHE A 225 -17.75 -1.19 8.98
CA PHE A 225 -17.85 0.23 8.66
C PHE A 225 -19.30 0.56 8.30
N ASP A 226 -19.81 1.66 8.83
CA ASP A 226 -21.20 2.12 8.63
C ASP A 226 -21.44 2.74 7.24
N GLY A 227 -20.64 2.37 6.24
CA GLY A 227 -20.87 2.78 4.87
C GLY A 227 -19.62 2.91 3.99
N PRO A 228 -19.84 3.14 2.69
CA PRO A 228 -18.79 3.15 1.69
C PRO A 228 -17.71 4.20 1.94
N LYS A 229 -18.07 5.40 2.40
CA LYS A 229 -17.13 6.52 2.60
C LYS A 229 -16.05 6.18 3.65
N GLN A 230 -16.46 5.62 4.79
CA GLN A 230 -15.53 5.22 5.85
C GLN A 230 -14.57 4.11 5.39
N VAL A 231 -15.07 3.17 4.58
CA VAL A 231 -14.26 2.10 3.99
C VAL A 231 -13.17 2.66 3.10
N ILE A 232 -13.50 3.64 2.27
CA ILE A 232 -12.55 4.24 1.32
C ILE A 232 -11.48 5.03 2.04
N GLU A 233 -11.84 5.86 3.00
CA GLU A 233 -10.88 6.58 3.83
C GLU A 233 -9.95 5.60 4.56
N TYR A 234 -10.50 4.51 5.05
CA TYR A 234 -9.74 3.46 5.70
C TYR A 234 -8.81 2.71 4.72
N LEU A 235 -9.34 2.29 3.57
CA LEU A 235 -8.56 1.65 2.52
C LEU A 235 -7.41 2.54 2.03
N GLY A 236 -7.66 3.82 1.86
CA GLY A 236 -6.65 4.79 1.49
C GLY A 236 -5.45 4.79 2.44
N ARG A 237 -5.66 4.42 3.71
CA ARG A 237 -4.56 4.28 4.69
C ARG A 237 -3.70 3.05 4.45
N TYR A 238 -4.19 2.00 3.78
CA TYR A 238 -3.51 0.71 3.62
C TYR A 238 -3.04 0.43 2.19
N THR A 239 -3.76 0.91 1.17
CA THR A 239 -3.51 0.53 -0.23
C THR A 239 -2.19 1.03 -0.79
N HIS A 240 -1.76 2.23 -0.39
CA HIS A 240 -0.52 2.86 -0.85
C HIS A 240 0.52 3.02 0.27
N LYS A 241 0.37 2.26 1.37
CA LYS A 241 1.42 2.18 2.38
C LYS A 241 2.68 1.54 1.81
N VAL A 242 3.79 2.08 2.21
CA VAL A 242 5.13 1.51 2.07
C VAL A 242 5.57 0.94 3.42
N ALA A 243 6.62 0.13 3.44
CA ALA A 243 7.11 -0.51 4.66
C ALA A 243 7.37 0.51 5.79
N ILE A 244 7.91 1.68 5.44
CA ILE A 244 8.06 2.81 6.35
C ILE A 244 7.82 4.13 5.61
N SER A 245 7.11 5.07 6.24
CA SER A 245 7.00 6.44 5.75
C SER A 245 8.15 7.29 6.29
N ASN A 246 8.58 8.32 5.54
CA ASN A 246 9.62 9.24 6.01
C ASN A 246 9.26 9.93 7.33
N HIS A 247 7.97 10.19 7.61
CA HIS A 247 7.51 10.78 8.87
C HIS A 247 7.76 9.91 10.12
N ARG A 248 8.10 8.63 9.94
CA ARG A 248 8.48 7.75 11.05
C ARG A 248 9.96 7.81 11.37
N LEU A 249 10.78 8.30 10.44
CA LEU A 249 12.21 8.52 10.67
C LEU A 249 12.36 9.75 11.58
N GLN A 250 13.07 9.57 12.67
CA GLN A 250 13.32 10.59 13.67
C GLN A 250 14.70 11.20 13.48
N GLU A 251 15.69 10.37 13.19
CA GLU A 251 17.08 10.75 13.06
C GLU A 251 17.82 9.84 12.08
N VAL A 252 18.77 10.38 11.34
CA VAL A 252 19.71 9.62 10.50
C VAL A 252 21.10 10.20 10.77
N THR A 253 21.89 9.50 11.62
CA THR A 253 23.27 9.86 11.95
C THR A 253 24.25 9.26 10.92
N ASP A 254 25.55 9.36 11.16
CA ASP A 254 26.55 8.74 10.29
C ASP A 254 26.68 7.22 10.52
N ILE A 255 26.20 6.71 11.64
CA ILE A 255 26.30 5.30 12.03
C ILE A 255 24.97 4.55 12.01
N ASP A 256 23.85 5.23 12.32
CA ASP A 256 22.55 4.59 12.51
C ASP A 256 21.35 5.44 12.03
N VAL A 257 20.19 4.81 12.05
CA VAL A 257 18.90 5.43 11.81
C VAL A 257 17.92 5.08 12.94
N ALA A 258 17.28 6.11 13.49
CA ALA A 258 16.23 5.99 14.49
C ALA A 258 14.84 6.21 13.86
N PHE A 259 13.87 5.35 14.19
CA PHE A 259 12.49 5.49 13.74
C PHE A 259 11.48 5.03 14.77
N SER A 260 10.30 5.66 14.74
CA SER A 260 9.19 5.31 15.63
C SER A 260 8.41 4.08 15.14
N TYR A 261 7.97 3.23 16.07
CA TYR A 261 7.06 2.12 15.79
C TYR A 261 6.08 1.89 16.95
N LYS A 262 4.92 1.30 16.65
CA LYS A 262 3.97 0.85 17.67
C LYS A 262 4.22 -0.60 18.04
N ASP A 263 4.43 -0.85 19.33
CA ASP A 263 4.54 -2.20 19.86
C ASP A 263 3.16 -2.71 20.30
N TYR A 264 2.53 -3.51 19.44
CA TYR A 264 1.21 -4.07 19.75
C TYR A 264 1.23 -5.18 20.80
N ARG A 265 2.40 -5.72 21.15
CA ARG A 265 2.55 -6.68 22.27
C ARG A 265 2.42 -5.97 23.60
N GLU A 266 2.76 -4.68 23.63
CA GLU A 266 2.63 -3.80 24.78
C GLU A 266 1.55 -2.74 24.54
N GLN A 267 0.33 -3.16 24.24
CA GLN A 267 -0.86 -2.31 24.11
C GLN A 267 -0.74 -1.15 23.09
N GLY A 268 0.21 -1.24 22.16
CA GLY A 268 0.40 -0.22 21.12
C GLY A 268 1.19 1.00 21.55
N ILE A 269 2.05 0.86 22.58
CA ILE A 269 2.97 1.90 23.01
C ILE A 269 3.90 2.30 21.85
N ASN A 270 4.14 3.60 21.69
CA ASN A 270 5.11 4.10 20.72
C ASN A 270 6.52 3.92 21.28
N LYS A 271 7.36 3.22 20.54
CA LYS A 271 8.77 3.00 20.83
C LYS A 271 9.66 3.52 19.70
N THR A 272 10.91 3.78 20.01
CA THR A 272 11.95 4.10 19.02
C THR A 272 12.86 2.89 18.82
N MET A 273 13.15 2.57 17.56
CA MET A 273 14.12 1.55 17.17
C MET A 273 15.31 2.23 16.48
N ARG A 274 16.52 1.86 16.91
CA ARG A 274 17.77 2.24 16.26
C ARG A 274 18.36 1.04 15.53
N LEU A 275 18.80 1.23 14.30
CA LEU A 275 19.42 0.21 13.46
C LEU A 275 20.59 0.83 12.69
N SER A 276 21.65 0.05 12.45
CA SER A 276 22.66 0.45 11.47
C SER A 276 22.02 0.66 10.09
N HIS A 277 22.59 1.51 9.25
CA HIS A 277 22.09 1.75 7.89
C HIS A 277 21.94 0.45 7.10
N ARG A 278 22.92 -0.47 7.23
CA ARG A 278 22.91 -1.78 6.58
C ARG A 278 21.70 -2.63 7.02
N GLU A 279 21.44 -2.73 8.32
CA GLU A 279 20.32 -3.51 8.85
C GLU A 279 18.97 -2.89 8.49
N PHE A 280 18.86 -1.56 8.54
CA PHE A 280 17.66 -0.86 8.12
C PHE A 280 17.33 -1.13 6.64
N ILE A 281 18.32 -0.99 5.74
CA ILE A 281 18.14 -1.24 4.31
C ILE A 281 17.90 -2.72 4.03
N ARG A 282 18.54 -3.64 4.75
CA ARG A 282 18.27 -5.08 4.66
C ARG A 282 16.79 -5.37 4.96
N ARG A 283 16.26 -4.83 6.07
CA ARG A 283 14.84 -4.98 6.41
C ARG A 283 13.93 -4.31 5.38
N PHE A 284 14.25 -3.11 4.97
CA PHE A 284 13.46 -2.40 3.96
C PHE A 284 13.41 -3.17 2.62
N ALA A 285 14.53 -3.71 2.17
CA ALA A 285 14.65 -4.44 0.91
C ALA A 285 13.83 -5.75 0.88
N GLN A 286 13.57 -6.40 2.02
CA GLN A 286 12.70 -7.58 2.11
C GLN A 286 11.25 -7.28 1.69
N HIS A 287 10.85 -6.01 1.72
CA HIS A 287 9.49 -5.57 1.37
C HIS A 287 9.38 -5.08 -0.08
N ILE A 288 10.47 -5.11 -0.83
CA ILE A 288 10.45 -4.88 -2.27
C ILE A 288 9.88 -6.12 -2.94
N LEU A 289 8.63 -6.00 -3.39
CA LEU A 289 7.88 -7.10 -4.00
C LEU A 289 8.53 -7.54 -5.33
N PRO A 290 8.35 -8.80 -5.73
CA PRO A 290 8.83 -9.29 -7.01
C PRO A 290 8.38 -8.41 -8.18
N LEU A 291 9.18 -8.42 -9.25
CA LEU A 291 8.86 -7.66 -10.46
C LEU A 291 7.47 -8.03 -10.99
N ARG A 292 6.67 -7.04 -11.35
CA ARG A 292 5.27 -7.19 -11.83
C ARG A 292 4.30 -7.83 -10.85
N PHE A 293 4.67 -8.11 -9.61
CA PHE A 293 3.75 -8.67 -8.63
C PHE A 293 2.58 -7.73 -8.34
N VAL A 294 1.35 -8.21 -8.48
CA VAL A 294 0.13 -7.42 -8.24
C VAL A 294 -0.22 -7.45 -6.76
N ARG A 295 -0.04 -6.31 -6.07
CA ARG A 295 -0.23 -6.16 -4.62
C ARG A 295 -1.70 -5.97 -4.21
N ILE A 296 -2.53 -5.43 -5.09
CA ILE A 296 -3.95 -5.18 -4.83
C ILE A 296 -4.74 -6.00 -5.84
N ARG A 297 -5.60 -6.91 -5.35
CA ARG A 297 -6.39 -7.80 -6.21
C ARG A 297 -7.86 -7.71 -5.88
N HIS A 298 -8.68 -7.82 -6.90
CA HIS A 298 -10.14 -7.75 -6.82
C HIS A 298 -10.75 -9.09 -7.20
N TYR A 299 -11.69 -9.57 -6.40
CA TYR A 299 -12.28 -10.90 -6.57
C TYR A 299 -13.81 -10.86 -6.56
N GLY A 300 -14.42 -11.92 -7.15
CA GLY A 300 -15.86 -12.12 -7.19
C GLY A 300 -16.61 -10.94 -7.80
N ILE A 301 -17.66 -10.46 -7.15
CA ILE A 301 -18.47 -9.34 -7.63
C ILE A 301 -17.74 -8.00 -7.72
N LEU A 302 -16.54 -7.89 -7.14
CA LEU A 302 -15.67 -6.71 -7.25
C LEU A 302 -14.52 -6.90 -8.25
N SER A 303 -14.45 -8.03 -8.96
CA SER A 303 -13.42 -8.32 -9.95
C SER A 303 -13.50 -7.41 -11.18
N SER A 304 -12.40 -7.32 -11.93
CA SER A 304 -12.35 -6.55 -13.18
C SER A 304 -13.39 -7.03 -14.21
N THR A 305 -13.67 -8.33 -14.24
CA THR A 305 -14.69 -8.90 -15.13
C THR A 305 -16.10 -8.40 -14.77
N TRP A 306 -16.44 -8.34 -13.49
CA TRP A 306 -17.71 -7.81 -13.01
C TRP A 306 -17.87 -6.31 -13.26
N LYS A 307 -16.79 -5.55 -13.10
CA LYS A 307 -16.78 -4.10 -13.33
C LYS A 307 -17.09 -3.70 -14.77
N ARG A 308 -16.91 -4.59 -15.74
CA ARG A 308 -17.20 -4.32 -17.16
C ARG A 308 -18.71 -4.32 -17.52
N GLY A 309 -19.60 -4.43 -16.56
CA GLY A 309 -21.06 -4.39 -16.81
C GLY A 309 -21.90 -4.84 -15.62
N LYS A 310 -21.66 -6.05 -15.09
CA LYS A 310 -22.50 -6.65 -14.04
C LYS A 310 -22.51 -5.82 -12.75
N LEU A 311 -21.39 -5.24 -12.32
CA LEU A 311 -21.31 -4.39 -11.15
C LEU A 311 -22.12 -3.11 -11.33
N GLN A 312 -22.11 -2.52 -12.52
CA GLN A 312 -22.88 -1.31 -12.82
C GLN A 312 -24.40 -1.59 -12.82
N ALA A 313 -24.82 -2.73 -13.36
CA ALA A 313 -26.21 -3.16 -13.29
C ALA A 313 -26.67 -3.34 -11.84
N LEU A 314 -25.86 -4.02 -11.01
CA LEU A 314 -26.12 -4.17 -9.59
C LEU A 314 -26.18 -2.83 -8.85
N GLN A 315 -25.28 -1.88 -9.15
CA GLN A 315 -25.29 -0.54 -8.58
C GLN A 315 -26.58 0.22 -8.93
N LYS A 316 -27.07 0.08 -10.17
CA LYS A 316 -28.32 0.68 -10.63
C LYS A 316 -29.53 0.10 -9.88
N GLU A 317 -29.57 -1.23 -9.73
CA GLU A 317 -30.61 -1.94 -8.95
C GLU A 317 -30.62 -1.46 -7.48
N LEU A 318 -29.44 -1.34 -6.88
CA LEU A 318 -29.27 -0.87 -5.50
C LEU A 318 -29.37 0.67 -5.34
N LYS A 319 -29.71 1.40 -6.40
CA LYS A 319 -29.91 2.87 -6.41
C LYS A 319 -28.68 3.63 -5.85
N VAL A 320 -27.45 3.21 -6.24
CA VAL A 320 -26.23 3.88 -5.79
C VAL A 320 -26.18 5.31 -6.34
N LYS A 321 -26.14 6.30 -5.45
CA LYS A 321 -25.84 7.68 -5.84
C LYS A 321 -24.33 7.78 -6.13
N ARG A 322 -23.94 7.98 -7.37
CA ARG A 322 -22.54 8.22 -7.72
C ARG A 322 -22.14 9.62 -7.28
N PRO A 323 -21.00 9.78 -6.58
CA PRO A 323 -20.48 11.11 -6.35
C PRO A 323 -20.17 11.75 -7.70
N GLU A 324 -20.52 13.03 -7.85
CA GLU A 324 -20.12 13.79 -9.02
C GLU A 324 -18.59 13.77 -9.15
N ALA A 325 -18.10 13.48 -10.35
CA ALA A 325 -16.67 13.48 -10.62
C ALA A 325 -16.16 14.92 -10.41
N LYS A 326 -15.43 15.15 -9.33
CA LYS A 326 -14.75 16.41 -9.12
C LYS A 326 -13.80 16.65 -10.29
N ALA A 327 -14.00 17.72 -11.02
CA ALA A 327 -13.10 18.11 -12.09
C ALA A 327 -11.67 18.18 -11.55
N LYS A 328 -10.77 17.38 -12.12
CA LYS A 328 -9.36 17.43 -11.78
C LYS A 328 -8.81 18.72 -12.37
N THR A 329 -8.63 19.72 -11.56
CA THR A 329 -7.80 20.85 -11.96
C THR A 329 -6.34 20.38 -11.97
N LEU A 330 -5.77 20.23 -13.17
CA LEU A 330 -4.34 19.94 -13.36
C LEU A 330 -3.47 21.13 -12.93
N LEU A 331 -4.07 22.31 -12.83
CA LEU A 331 -3.42 23.56 -12.51
C LEU A 331 -3.22 23.70 -11.01
N ARG A 332 -1.99 23.97 -10.60
CA ARG A 332 -1.63 24.21 -9.19
C ARG A 332 -1.71 25.69 -8.89
N LYS A 333 -2.41 26.05 -7.81
CA LYS A 333 -2.39 27.43 -7.30
C LYS A 333 -0.98 27.80 -6.84
N CYS A 334 -0.63 29.05 -7.08
CA CYS A 334 0.65 29.61 -6.63
C CYS A 334 0.77 29.55 -5.09
N PRO A 335 1.86 29.04 -4.54
CA PRO A 335 2.07 29.01 -3.09
C PRO A 335 2.35 30.40 -2.51
N CYS A 336 2.77 31.36 -3.34
CA CYS A 336 3.08 32.73 -2.95
C CYS A 336 1.82 33.60 -2.91
N CYS A 337 1.22 33.92 -4.04
CA CYS A 337 0.04 34.82 -4.10
C CYS A 337 -1.30 34.10 -3.84
N LYS A 338 -1.34 32.77 -3.86
CA LYS A 338 -2.51 31.89 -3.63
C LYS A 338 -3.67 32.06 -4.65
N THR A 339 -3.61 33.04 -5.51
CA THR A 339 -4.62 33.38 -6.54
C THR A 339 -4.20 32.92 -7.93
N GLY A 340 -2.97 33.17 -8.34
CA GLY A 340 -2.44 32.79 -9.65
C GLY A 340 -2.20 31.27 -9.79
N THR A 341 -1.94 30.88 -11.02
CA THR A 341 -1.73 29.48 -11.43
C THR A 341 -0.27 29.23 -11.79
N MET A 342 0.28 28.11 -11.37
CA MET A 342 1.63 27.69 -11.74
C MET A 342 1.62 27.04 -13.13
N ILE A 343 2.31 27.66 -14.09
CA ILE A 343 2.46 27.20 -15.47
C ILE A 343 3.89 26.71 -15.68
N THR A 344 4.05 25.54 -16.27
CA THR A 344 5.38 25.00 -16.63
C THR A 344 5.95 25.80 -17.80
N ILE A 345 7.05 26.51 -17.56
CA ILE A 345 7.73 27.37 -18.54
C ILE A 345 8.95 26.68 -19.16
N GLU A 346 9.58 25.74 -18.46
CA GLU A 346 10.75 25.04 -18.96
C GLU A 346 10.84 23.63 -18.37
N VAL A 347 11.34 22.66 -19.16
CA VAL A 347 11.63 21.27 -18.73
C VAL A 347 13.11 21.02 -18.91
N PHE A 348 13.75 20.44 -17.90
CA PHE A 348 15.17 20.15 -17.92
C PHE A 348 15.44 18.65 -17.65
N GLY A 349 16.55 18.16 -18.27
CA GLY A 349 17.01 16.79 -18.13
C GLY A 349 17.90 16.57 -16.90
N LYS A 350 18.67 15.48 -16.93
CA LYS A 350 19.53 15.03 -15.81
C LYS A 350 20.71 15.97 -15.47
N ARG A 351 20.99 16.96 -16.30
CA ARG A 351 22.02 17.99 -16.03
C ARG A 351 21.59 18.97 -14.94
N GLY A 352 20.31 18.95 -14.55
CA GLY A 352 19.75 19.89 -13.58
C GLY A 352 19.10 21.12 -14.24
N PRO A 353 18.56 22.02 -13.43
CA PRO A 353 17.93 23.25 -13.92
C PRO A 353 18.98 24.22 -14.46
N PRO A 354 18.63 25.07 -15.47
CA PRO A 354 19.51 26.14 -15.95
C PRO A 354 19.92 27.08 -14.83
N GLU A 355 21.16 27.55 -14.87
CA GLU A 355 21.77 28.41 -13.82
C GLU A 355 20.97 29.69 -13.55
N LYS A 356 20.38 30.29 -14.58
CA LYS A 356 19.57 31.51 -14.45
C LYS A 356 18.47 31.39 -13.39
N TYR A 357 17.87 30.18 -13.20
CA TYR A 357 16.83 29.94 -12.20
C TYR A 357 17.37 29.54 -10.82
N LEU A 358 18.65 29.21 -10.71
CA LEU A 358 19.29 28.95 -9.43
C LEU A 358 19.67 30.22 -8.70
N MET A 359 20.04 31.29 -9.45
CA MET A 359 20.40 32.58 -8.90
C MET A 359 19.19 33.38 -8.37
N GLU A 360 18.02 33.29 -8.99
CA GLU A 360 16.80 33.97 -8.55
C GLU A 360 16.27 33.49 -7.18
N LYS A 361 16.65 32.33 -6.70
CA LYS A 361 16.29 31.85 -5.34
C LYS A 361 16.97 32.63 -4.21
N GLN A 362 18.01 33.43 -4.49
CA GLN A 362 18.77 34.19 -3.48
C GLN A 362 18.24 35.61 -3.29
N THR A 363 17.30 36.08 -4.11
CA THR A 363 16.92 37.51 -4.18
C THR A 363 15.46 37.81 -3.82
N VAL A 364 14.71 36.93 -3.17
CA VAL A 364 13.39 37.30 -2.64
C VAL A 364 13.57 37.81 -1.20
N PRO A 365 13.44 39.13 -0.92
CA PRO A 365 13.39 39.61 0.45
C PRO A 365 12.16 39.03 1.14
N VAL A 366 12.34 38.46 2.31
CA VAL A 366 11.24 38.18 3.25
C VAL A 366 10.64 39.52 3.62
N PRO A 367 9.35 39.82 3.38
CA PRO A 367 8.73 40.99 3.96
C PRO A 367 8.75 40.83 5.47
N LEU A 368 9.49 41.70 6.15
CA LEU A 368 9.34 41.96 7.58
C LEU A 368 7.96 42.58 7.79
N SER A 369 7.02 41.83 8.36
CA SER A 369 5.96 42.30 9.28
C SER A 369 5.03 41.16 9.65
#